data_7841ebbb9bd8ac805533952c3430d462
#
_entry.id   7841ebbb9bd8ac805533952c3430d462
#
_cell.length_a   1.000
_cell.length_b   1.000
_cell.length_c   1.000
_cell.angle_alpha   90.00
_cell.angle_beta   90.00
_cell.angle_gamma   90.00
#
_symmetry.space_group_name_H-M   'P 1'
#
loop_
_entity.id
_entity.type
_entity.pdbx_description
1 polymer ?
#
loop_
_entity_poly.entity_id
_entity_poly.type
_entity_poly.pdbx_seq_one_letter_code
_entity_poly.pdbx_strand_id
1 'polypeptide(L)'
;MDFKVFGKEGAPSLLLIPGLGVSYEIFLPLIGLLEARFRILAVQVDGFTLGTFTRFTSIDDQAAQVIAYVKERQGGRLDCAYGLSLGGKILSRVLERNEVVIDHAILDAAPLLPLPRWLEGPLRYYQCANVWTCYHWTGFWRRVFHSHYFDVLLDECRKVYPFGGGRAVLDGYKSVFPVGIQIKVVNIFSFFNNSL
;
A
#
# COMPACT_ATOMS: atom_id res chain seq x y z
N MET A 1 3.30 -6.74 10.54
CA MET A 1 3.32 -5.39 9.93
C MET A 1 4.13 -4.45 10.79
N ASP A 2 4.92 -3.55 10.22
CA ASP A 2 5.71 -2.55 10.94
C ASP A 2 5.30 -1.14 10.46
N PHE A 3 5.53 -0.12 11.30
CA PHE A 3 5.17 1.27 11.01
C PHE A 3 6.38 2.17 11.26
N LYS A 4 6.75 2.95 10.26
CA LYS A 4 7.77 4.00 10.39
C LYS A 4 7.08 5.34 10.56
N VAL A 5 7.48 6.08 11.59
CA VAL A 5 6.86 7.35 11.95
C VAL A 5 7.80 8.49 11.62
N PHE A 6 7.27 9.50 10.90
CA PHE A 6 7.98 10.71 10.52
C PHE A 6 7.17 11.94 10.93
N GLY A 7 7.84 13.10 10.99
CA GLY A 7 7.20 14.36 11.32
C GLY A 7 6.98 14.57 12.82
N LYS A 8 6.29 15.64 13.18
CA LYS A 8 6.14 16.09 14.56
C LYS A 8 4.96 15.43 15.26
N GLU A 9 5.13 15.15 16.54
CA GLU A 9 4.02 14.75 17.41
C GLU A 9 3.00 15.89 17.53
N GLY A 10 1.70 15.55 17.51
CA GLY A 10 0.60 16.53 17.54
C GLY A 10 0.25 17.17 16.20
N ALA A 11 1.01 16.93 15.13
CA ALA A 11 0.61 17.32 13.80
C ALA A 11 -0.49 16.37 13.25
N PRO A 12 -1.31 16.82 12.26
CA PRO A 12 -2.31 15.96 11.64
C PRO A 12 -1.72 14.64 11.13
N SER A 13 -2.39 13.54 11.40
CA SER A 13 -1.92 12.19 11.08
C SER A 13 -2.17 11.82 9.61
N LEU A 14 -1.15 11.26 8.95
CA LEU A 14 -1.23 10.76 7.59
C LEU A 14 -0.70 9.33 7.53
N LEU A 15 -1.59 8.37 7.26
CA LEU A 15 -1.23 6.99 7.02
C LEU A 15 -0.89 6.77 5.54
N LEU A 16 0.26 6.14 5.24
CA LEU A 16 0.69 5.79 3.89
C LEU A 16 0.85 4.27 3.77
N ILE A 17 0.04 3.63 2.91
CA ILE A 17 0.09 2.18 2.67
C ILE A 17 0.59 1.93 1.25
N PRO A 18 1.75 1.28 1.06
CA PRO A 18 2.36 1.07 -0.24
C PRO A 18 1.65 -0.03 -1.06
N GLY A 19 2.01 -0.08 -2.33
CA GLY A 19 1.52 -1.07 -3.28
C GLY A 19 2.17 -2.45 -3.14
N LEU A 20 1.78 -3.33 -4.04
CA LEU A 20 2.32 -4.68 -4.16
C LEU A 20 3.78 -4.63 -4.62
N GLY A 21 4.65 -5.38 -3.95
CA GLY A 21 6.04 -5.55 -4.37
C GLY A 21 6.97 -4.39 -4.05
N VAL A 22 6.52 -3.40 -3.27
CA VAL A 22 7.32 -2.24 -2.87
C VAL A 22 7.26 -2.03 -1.36
N SER A 23 8.32 -1.41 -0.82
CA SER A 23 8.37 -1.01 0.58
C SER A 23 7.78 0.40 0.79
N TYR A 24 7.69 0.83 2.05
CA TYR A 24 7.32 2.22 2.37
C TYR A 24 8.29 3.26 1.78
N GLU A 25 9.52 2.85 1.43
CA GLU A 25 10.55 3.76 0.90
C GLU A 25 10.15 4.42 -0.42
N ILE A 26 9.20 3.84 -1.16
CA ILE A 26 8.63 4.49 -2.35
C ILE A 26 8.01 5.86 -2.04
N PHE A 27 7.62 6.09 -0.79
CA PHE A 27 7.06 7.34 -0.32
C PHE A 27 8.09 8.32 0.25
N LEU A 28 9.37 7.97 0.35
CA LEU A 28 10.39 8.87 0.94
C LEU A 28 10.41 10.27 0.30
N PRO A 29 10.29 10.43 -1.03
CA PRO A 29 10.22 11.76 -1.63
C PRO A 29 8.97 12.54 -1.16
N LEU A 30 7.82 11.88 -1.03
CA LEU A 30 6.59 12.47 -0.54
C LEU A 30 6.68 12.78 0.96
N ILE A 31 7.26 11.88 1.74
CA ILE A 31 7.49 12.07 3.18
C ILE A 31 8.32 13.33 3.42
N GLY A 32 9.44 13.50 2.70
CA GLY A 32 10.30 14.67 2.83
C GLY A 32 9.59 16.01 2.53
N LEU A 33 8.55 16.00 1.70
CA LEU A 33 7.74 17.18 1.41
C LEU A 33 6.69 17.47 2.50
N LEU A 34 6.18 16.42 3.16
CA LEU A 34 5.03 16.51 4.03
C LEU A 34 5.35 16.44 5.54
N GLU A 35 6.50 15.91 5.93
CA GLU A 35 6.86 15.67 7.35
C GLU A 35 6.93 16.95 8.21
N ALA A 36 7.09 18.12 7.57
CA ALA A 36 7.03 19.39 8.28
C ALA A 36 5.60 19.74 8.76
N ARG A 37 4.58 19.21 8.11
CA ARG A 37 3.16 19.53 8.33
C ARG A 37 2.35 18.38 8.90
N PHE A 38 2.76 17.13 8.66
CA PHE A 38 2.02 15.93 9.04
C PHE A 38 2.87 15.03 9.94
N ARG A 39 2.20 14.31 10.83
CA ARG A 39 2.73 13.10 11.45
C ARG A 39 2.44 11.92 10.53
N ILE A 40 3.45 11.42 9.85
CA ILE A 40 3.31 10.41 8.80
C ILE A 40 3.57 9.03 9.38
N LEU A 41 2.64 8.11 9.14
CA LEU A 41 2.68 6.71 9.52
C LEU A 41 2.87 5.89 8.25
N ALA A 42 4.11 5.57 7.88
CA ALA A 42 4.42 4.80 6.69
C ALA A 42 4.44 3.30 7.02
N VAL A 43 3.57 2.55 6.35
CA VAL A 43 3.34 1.13 6.60
C VAL A 43 4.36 0.27 5.87
N GLN A 44 4.96 -0.68 6.59
CA GLN A 44 5.64 -1.83 5.99
C GLN A 44 4.69 -3.02 5.97
N VAL A 45 4.11 -3.27 4.79
CA VAL A 45 3.20 -4.39 4.57
C VAL A 45 3.96 -5.71 4.71
N ASP A 46 3.37 -6.68 5.41
CA ASP A 46 3.98 -8.01 5.57
C ASP A 46 4.26 -8.66 4.22
N GLY A 47 5.40 -9.34 4.14
CA GLY A 47 5.92 -9.91 2.89
C GLY A 47 6.71 -8.92 2.04
N PHE A 48 6.62 -7.61 2.33
CA PHE A 48 7.37 -6.54 1.65
C PHE A 48 8.20 -5.71 2.64
N THR A 49 8.43 -6.26 3.84
CA THR A 49 9.24 -5.64 4.89
C THR A 49 10.72 -5.76 4.56
N LEU A 50 11.45 -4.65 4.61
CA LEU A 50 12.90 -4.64 4.39
C LEU A 50 13.65 -5.26 5.56
N GLY A 51 14.63 -6.09 5.25
CA GLY A 51 15.54 -6.66 6.23
C GLY A 51 14.96 -7.78 7.09
N THR A 52 13.69 -8.11 6.98
CA THR A 52 13.03 -9.12 7.81
C THR A 52 12.06 -9.96 6.99
N PHE A 53 12.13 -11.30 7.18
CA PHE A 53 11.13 -12.18 6.59
C PHE A 53 9.80 -12.06 7.34
N THR A 54 8.79 -11.49 6.68
CA THR A 54 7.42 -11.49 7.13
C THR A 54 6.55 -12.20 6.09
N ARG A 55 5.37 -12.65 6.48
CA ARG A 55 4.46 -13.35 5.58
C ARG A 55 3.19 -12.55 5.37
N PHE A 56 2.91 -12.21 4.13
CA PHE A 56 1.60 -11.72 3.74
C PHE A 56 0.58 -12.86 3.81
N THR A 57 -0.41 -12.75 4.69
CA THR A 57 -1.46 -13.77 4.86
C THR A 57 -2.70 -13.44 4.05
N SER A 58 -3.29 -12.28 4.28
CA SER A 58 -4.47 -11.81 3.57
C SER A 58 -4.64 -10.29 3.74
N ILE A 59 -5.48 -9.69 2.89
CA ILE A 59 -5.89 -8.29 3.04
C ILE A 59 -6.63 -8.06 4.35
N ASP A 60 -7.45 -9.03 4.77
CA ASP A 60 -8.19 -8.96 6.04
C ASP A 60 -7.27 -8.89 7.25
N ASP A 61 -6.19 -9.67 7.24
CA ASP A 61 -5.17 -9.67 8.27
C ASP A 61 -4.40 -8.34 8.29
N GLN A 62 -3.98 -7.86 7.12
CA GLN A 62 -3.29 -6.58 7.02
C GLN A 62 -4.17 -5.41 7.48
N ALA A 63 -5.46 -5.41 7.12
CA ALA A 63 -6.41 -4.41 7.59
C ALA A 63 -6.61 -4.48 9.12
N ALA A 64 -6.68 -5.69 9.69
CA ALA A 64 -6.77 -5.87 11.14
C ALA A 64 -5.56 -5.30 11.88
N GLN A 65 -4.35 -5.50 11.35
CA GLN A 65 -3.12 -4.96 11.92
C GLN A 65 -3.08 -3.43 11.85
N VAL A 66 -3.54 -2.82 10.74
CA VAL A 66 -3.69 -1.35 10.62
C VAL A 66 -4.68 -0.83 11.66
N ILE A 67 -5.86 -1.45 11.78
CA ILE A 67 -6.89 -1.06 12.73
C ILE A 67 -6.35 -1.15 14.17
N ALA A 68 -5.68 -2.25 14.51
CA ALA A 68 -5.09 -2.43 15.84
C ALA A 68 -4.08 -1.32 16.17
N TYR A 69 -3.18 -1.01 15.24
CA TYR A 69 -2.21 0.06 15.41
C TYR A 69 -2.87 1.42 15.59
N VAL A 70 -3.88 1.75 14.77
CA VAL A 70 -4.60 3.03 14.86
C VAL A 70 -5.34 3.14 16.20
N LYS A 71 -5.97 2.07 16.67
CA LYS A 71 -6.62 2.06 17.99
C LYS A 71 -5.62 2.28 19.12
N GLU A 72 -4.50 1.56 19.08
CA GLU A 72 -3.50 1.57 20.15
C GLU A 72 -2.66 2.85 20.18
N ARG A 73 -2.25 3.35 19.01
CA ARG A 73 -1.25 4.42 18.89
C ARG A 73 -1.81 5.77 18.45
N GLN A 74 -3.03 5.80 17.91
CA GLN A 74 -3.66 7.02 17.38
C GLN A 74 -5.04 7.30 18.01
N GLY A 75 -5.40 6.61 19.09
CA GLY A 75 -6.69 6.79 19.75
C GLY A 75 -7.90 6.43 18.88
N GLY A 76 -7.72 5.57 17.87
CA GLY A 76 -8.79 5.13 16.98
C GLY A 76 -9.15 6.10 15.85
N ARG A 77 -8.36 7.17 15.64
CA ARG A 77 -8.64 8.20 14.62
C ARG A 77 -7.40 8.54 13.80
N LEU A 78 -7.61 8.84 12.52
CA LEU A 78 -6.63 9.42 11.59
C LEU A 78 -7.26 10.58 10.84
N ASP A 79 -6.49 11.65 10.61
CA ASP A 79 -6.93 12.79 9.81
C ASP A 79 -6.93 12.43 8.32
N CYS A 80 -5.89 11.71 7.87
CA CYS A 80 -5.79 11.30 6.48
C CYS A 80 -5.18 9.91 6.34
N ALA A 81 -5.61 9.16 5.32
CA ALA A 81 -5.01 7.90 4.92
C ALA A 81 -4.92 7.82 3.39
N TYR A 82 -3.77 7.38 2.89
CA TYR A 82 -3.50 7.15 1.48
C TYR A 82 -3.09 5.69 1.27
N GLY A 83 -3.69 5.04 0.30
CA GLY A 83 -3.37 3.67 -0.07
C GLY A 83 -3.14 3.53 -1.57
N LEU A 84 -1.94 3.09 -1.96
CA LEU A 84 -1.55 2.86 -3.34
C LEU A 84 -1.83 1.41 -3.73
N SER A 85 -2.59 1.16 -4.80
CA SER A 85 -2.81 -0.18 -5.38
C SER A 85 -3.25 -1.22 -4.33
N LEU A 86 -2.39 -2.19 -3.97
CA LEU A 86 -2.63 -3.12 -2.87
C LEU A 86 -2.92 -2.41 -1.55
N GLY A 87 -2.17 -1.34 -1.25
CA GLY A 87 -2.41 -0.51 -0.07
C GLY A 87 -3.78 0.16 -0.08
N GLY A 88 -4.26 0.57 -1.26
CA GLY A 88 -5.62 1.06 -1.43
C GLY A 88 -6.68 -0.01 -1.17
N LYS A 89 -6.40 -1.27 -1.54
CA LYS A 89 -7.28 -2.41 -1.21
C LYS A 89 -7.29 -2.71 0.30
N ILE A 90 -6.14 -2.64 0.97
CA ILE A 90 -6.05 -2.78 2.43
C ILE A 90 -6.83 -1.64 3.10
N LEU A 91 -6.63 -0.40 2.67
CA LEU A 91 -7.34 0.77 3.19
C LEU A 91 -8.85 0.66 2.98
N SER A 92 -9.30 0.19 1.80
CA SER A 92 -10.72 -0.02 1.55
C SER A 92 -11.34 -1.03 2.53
N ARG A 93 -10.57 -2.05 2.92
CA ARG A 93 -11.02 -3.05 3.90
C ARG A 93 -11.05 -2.47 5.32
N VAL A 94 -10.12 -1.58 5.67
CA VAL A 94 -10.16 -0.81 6.94
C VAL A 94 -11.43 0.04 7.01
N LEU A 95 -11.75 0.77 5.93
CA LEU A 95 -12.96 1.59 5.83
C LEU A 95 -14.24 0.77 5.92
N GLU A 96 -14.28 -0.39 5.26
CA GLU A 96 -15.44 -1.30 5.29
C GLU A 96 -15.73 -1.82 6.70
N ARG A 97 -14.70 -2.14 7.49
CA ARG A 97 -14.85 -2.59 8.88
C ARG A 97 -15.37 -1.49 9.80
N ASN A 98 -15.15 -0.23 9.46
CA ASN A 98 -15.65 0.93 10.21
C ASN A 98 -15.33 0.88 11.73
N GLU A 99 -14.15 0.34 12.06
CA GLU A 99 -13.71 0.18 13.46
C GLU A 99 -12.82 1.34 13.94
N VAL A 100 -12.38 2.21 13.04
CA VAL A 100 -11.57 3.42 13.28
C VAL A 100 -12.12 4.56 12.44
N VAL A 101 -11.93 5.78 12.90
CA VAL A 101 -12.37 6.98 12.18
C VAL A 101 -11.23 7.48 11.29
N ILE A 102 -11.52 7.68 10.01
CA ILE A 102 -10.59 8.28 9.04
C ILE A 102 -11.33 9.43 8.36
N ASP A 103 -10.85 10.66 8.57
CA ASP A 103 -11.55 11.85 8.06
C ASP A 103 -11.44 11.96 6.55
N HIS A 104 -10.25 11.66 5.99
CA HIS A 104 -10.00 11.70 4.56
C HIS A 104 -9.26 10.43 4.12
N ALA A 105 -9.83 9.70 3.16
CA ALA A 105 -9.21 8.51 2.59
C ALA A 105 -9.00 8.68 1.09
N ILE A 106 -7.76 8.44 0.64
CA ILE A 106 -7.37 8.47 -0.77
C ILE A 106 -7.02 7.05 -1.20
N LEU A 107 -7.76 6.53 -2.16
CA LEU A 107 -7.56 5.20 -2.75
C LEU A 107 -7.02 5.40 -4.17
N ASP A 108 -5.71 5.22 -4.34
CA ASP A 108 -5.03 5.42 -5.61
C ASP A 108 -4.79 4.08 -6.31
N ALA A 109 -5.26 3.97 -7.56
CA ALA A 109 -5.14 2.77 -8.38
C ALA A 109 -5.58 1.47 -7.67
N ALA A 110 -6.48 1.56 -6.70
CA ALA A 110 -6.94 0.42 -5.91
C ALA A 110 -7.85 -0.51 -6.73
N PRO A 111 -7.61 -1.83 -6.74
CA PRO A 111 -8.45 -2.79 -7.44
C PRO A 111 -9.73 -3.06 -6.63
N LEU A 112 -10.74 -2.21 -6.80
CA LEU A 112 -11.96 -2.23 -6.00
C LEU A 112 -13.06 -3.11 -6.60
N LEU A 113 -13.04 -3.32 -7.92
CA LEU A 113 -14.02 -4.15 -8.61
C LEU A 113 -13.60 -5.62 -8.58
N PRO A 114 -14.56 -6.53 -8.38
CA PRO A 114 -14.29 -7.96 -8.49
C PRO A 114 -13.96 -8.32 -9.94
N LEU A 115 -12.92 -9.13 -10.11
CA LEU A 115 -12.64 -9.71 -11.43
C LEU A 115 -13.48 -10.95 -11.67
N PRO A 116 -13.84 -11.22 -12.94
CA PRO A 116 -14.41 -12.50 -13.30
C PRO A 116 -13.47 -13.65 -12.90
N ARG A 117 -14.00 -14.71 -12.29
CA ARG A 117 -13.21 -15.87 -11.78
C ARG A 117 -12.27 -16.48 -12.81
N TRP A 118 -12.68 -16.51 -14.08
CA TRP A 118 -11.84 -17.05 -15.15
C TRP A 118 -10.59 -16.20 -15.45
N LEU A 119 -10.62 -14.90 -15.10
CA LEU A 119 -9.50 -13.97 -15.32
C LEU A 119 -8.52 -13.96 -14.13
N GLU A 120 -8.94 -14.38 -12.94
CA GLU A 120 -8.11 -14.37 -11.73
C GLU A 120 -6.82 -15.19 -11.89
N GLY A 121 -6.93 -16.40 -12.43
CA GLY A 121 -5.80 -17.29 -12.65
C GLY A 121 -4.77 -16.70 -13.62
N PRO A 122 -5.14 -16.38 -14.86
CA PRO A 122 -4.24 -15.75 -15.83
C PRO A 122 -3.59 -14.48 -15.32
N LEU A 123 -4.35 -13.59 -14.68
CA LEU A 123 -3.82 -12.33 -14.17
C LEU A 123 -2.82 -12.55 -13.02
N ARG A 124 -3.08 -13.51 -12.16
CA ARG A 124 -2.15 -13.90 -11.10
C ARG A 124 -0.82 -14.37 -11.67
N TYR A 125 -0.86 -15.27 -12.67
CA TYR A 125 0.36 -15.74 -13.33
C TYR A 125 1.11 -14.60 -14.02
N TYR A 126 0.40 -13.74 -14.73
CA TYR A 126 0.98 -12.56 -15.38
C TYR A 126 1.71 -11.66 -14.38
N GLN A 127 1.11 -11.35 -13.24
CA GLN A 127 1.73 -10.49 -12.22
C GLN A 127 2.93 -11.15 -11.53
N CYS A 128 2.83 -12.45 -11.23
CA CYS A 128 3.98 -13.18 -10.68
C CYS A 128 5.15 -13.20 -11.67
N ALA A 129 4.87 -13.41 -12.96
CA ALA A 129 5.87 -13.36 -14.01
C ALA A 129 6.46 -11.96 -14.15
N ASN A 130 5.64 -10.90 -14.06
CA ASN A 130 6.13 -9.52 -14.07
C ASN A 130 7.10 -9.24 -12.93
N VAL A 131 6.72 -9.55 -11.68
CA VAL A 131 7.60 -9.32 -10.54
C VAL A 131 8.88 -10.14 -10.65
N TRP A 132 8.77 -11.40 -11.07
CA TRP A 132 9.93 -12.28 -11.29
C TRP A 132 10.86 -11.70 -12.37
N THR A 133 10.34 -11.27 -13.51
CA THR A 133 11.13 -10.68 -14.60
C THR A 133 11.70 -9.32 -14.19
N CYS A 134 10.97 -8.50 -13.45
CA CYS A 134 11.48 -7.24 -12.92
C CYS A 134 12.69 -7.45 -12.02
N TYR A 135 12.67 -8.50 -11.20
CA TYR A 135 13.80 -8.85 -10.34
C TYR A 135 15.00 -9.40 -11.13
N HIS A 136 14.75 -10.40 -12.03
CA HIS A 136 15.84 -11.11 -12.72
C HIS A 136 16.35 -10.40 -13.99
N TRP A 137 15.50 -9.64 -14.68
CA TRP A 137 15.78 -8.99 -15.95
C TRP A 137 15.69 -7.47 -15.89
N THR A 138 16.12 -6.88 -14.79
CA THR A 138 16.04 -5.43 -14.55
C THR A 138 16.67 -4.61 -15.68
N GLY A 139 17.83 -5.05 -16.19
CA GLY A 139 18.52 -4.35 -17.30
C GLY A 139 17.71 -4.32 -18.60
N PHE A 140 16.96 -5.39 -18.88
CA PHE A 140 16.05 -5.45 -20.03
C PHE A 140 14.91 -4.45 -19.84
N TRP A 141 14.25 -4.47 -18.68
CA TRP A 141 13.12 -3.59 -18.40
C TRP A 141 13.50 -2.11 -18.41
N ARG A 142 14.67 -1.75 -17.86
CA ARG A 142 15.20 -0.38 -17.93
C ARG A 142 15.45 0.09 -19.38
N ARG A 143 15.84 -0.83 -20.26
CA ARG A 143 16.03 -0.52 -21.67
C ARG A 143 14.72 -0.37 -22.45
N VAL A 144 13.66 -1.07 -22.03
CA VAL A 144 12.33 -1.01 -22.67
C VAL A 144 11.54 0.20 -22.18
N PHE A 145 11.55 0.45 -20.88
CA PHE A 145 10.81 1.54 -20.26
C PHE A 145 11.76 2.63 -19.80
N HIS A 146 12.12 3.54 -20.67
CA HIS A 146 12.98 4.70 -20.38
C HIS A 146 12.27 5.74 -19.50
N SER A 147 11.92 5.38 -18.27
CA SER A 147 11.18 6.23 -17.33
C SER A 147 11.81 6.18 -15.95
N HIS A 148 12.11 7.34 -15.39
CA HIS A 148 12.62 7.47 -14.02
C HIS A 148 11.68 6.82 -12.98
N TYR A 149 10.37 6.98 -13.16
CA TYR A 149 9.38 6.33 -12.29
C TYR A 149 9.49 4.80 -12.32
N PHE A 150 9.70 4.23 -13.51
CA PHE A 150 9.83 2.78 -13.66
C PHE A 150 11.15 2.27 -13.07
N ASP A 151 12.23 3.04 -13.16
CA ASP A 151 13.51 2.70 -12.54
C ASP A 151 13.40 2.63 -11.02
N VAL A 152 12.72 3.61 -10.39
CA VAL A 152 12.44 3.62 -8.96
C VAL A 152 11.62 2.39 -8.56
N LEU A 153 10.57 2.06 -9.33
CA LEU A 153 9.74 0.88 -9.07
C LEU A 153 10.53 -0.43 -9.16
N LEU A 154 11.41 -0.56 -10.15
CA LEU A 154 12.28 -1.74 -10.31
C LEU A 154 13.25 -1.89 -9.14
N ASP A 155 13.84 -0.79 -8.68
CA ASP A 155 14.76 -0.81 -7.55
C ASP A 155 14.05 -1.19 -6.25
N GLU A 156 12.84 -0.69 -6.02
CA GLU A 156 12.02 -1.07 -4.87
C GLU A 156 11.61 -2.55 -4.91
N CYS A 157 11.17 -3.07 -6.05
CA CYS A 157 10.87 -4.49 -6.20
C CYS A 157 12.09 -5.38 -5.89
N ARG A 158 13.28 -4.96 -6.29
CA ARG A 158 14.52 -5.70 -6.00
C ARG A 158 14.88 -5.71 -4.52
N LYS A 159 14.62 -4.63 -3.80
CA LYS A 159 14.89 -4.54 -2.35
C LYS A 159 14.05 -5.54 -1.55
N VAL A 160 12.76 -5.68 -1.88
CA VAL A 160 11.82 -6.49 -1.10
C VAL A 160 11.77 -7.97 -1.53
N TYR A 161 12.14 -8.28 -2.77
CA TYR A 161 12.03 -9.62 -3.34
C TYR A 161 12.79 -10.70 -2.53
N PRO A 162 14.04 -10.48 -2.07
CA PRO A 162 14.79 -11.46 -1.27
C PRO A 162 14.14 -11.78 0.08
N PHE A 163 13.34 -10.88 0.63
CA PHE A 163 12.68 -11.02 1.94
C PHE A 163 11.28 -11.64 1.86
N GLY A 164 11.02 -12.44 0.83
CA GLY A 164 9.74 -13.13 0.65
C GLY A 164 8.78 -12.43 -0.32
N GLY A 165 9.20 -11.32 -0.94
CA GLY A 165 8.36 -10.51 -1.83
C GLY A 165 7.74 -11.30 -2.99
N GLY A 166 8.47 -12.25 -3.60
CA GLY A 166 7.93 -13.10 -4.64
C GLY A 166 6.76 -13.98 -4.17
N ARG A 167 6.83 -14.52 -2.96
CA ARG A 167 5.74 -15.30 -2.35
C ARG A 167 4.60 -14.41 -1.88
N ALA A 168 4.93 -13.26 -1.29
CA ALA A 168 3.94 -12.29 -0.86
C ALA A 168 3.10 -11.73 -2.02
N VAL A 169 3.70 -11.54 -3.20
CA VAL A 169 2.97 -11.18 -4.42
C VAL A 169 1.92 -12.25 -4.75
N LEU A 170 2.30 -13.53 -4.69
CA LEU A 170 1.38 -14.64 -4.96
C LEU A 170 0.21 -14.68 -3.97
N ASP A 171 0.51 -14.54 -2.69
CA ASP A 171 -0.48 -14.57 -1.60
C ASP A 171 -1.35 -13.30 -1.61
N GLY A 172 -0.78 -12.14 -1.94
CA GLY A 172 -1.50 -10.89 -2.15
C GLY A 172 -2.54 -11.01 -3.26
N TYR A 173 -2.17 -11.58 -4.40
CA TYR A 173 -3.10 -11.79 -5.52
C TYR A 173 -4.24 -12.74 -5.19
N LYS A 174 -4.00 -13.79 -4.42
CA LYS A 174 -5.07 -14.69 -3.96
C LYS A 174 -6.10 -13.97 -3.08
N SER A 175 -5.66 -12.95 -2.37
CA SER A 175 -6.46 -12.20 -1.41
C SER A 175 -7.19 -10.99 -2.01
N VAL A 176 -6.67 -10.42 -3.11
CA VAL A 176 -7.21 -9.20 -3.73
C VAL A 176 -8.56 -9.43 -4.42
N PHE A 177 -8.79 -10.61 -5.00
CA PHE A 177 -9.88 -10.82 -5.96
C PHE A 177 -11.21 -11.41 -5.46
N PRO A 178 -11.37 -11.97 -4.25
CA PRO A 178 -12.65 -12.61 -3.90
C PRO A 178 -13.75 -11.68 -3.36
N VAL A 179 -13.51 -10.40 -3.13
CA VAL A 179 -14.48 -9.57 -2.40
C VAL A 179 -14.93 -8.36 -3.22
N GLY A 180 -16.20 -8.36 -3.61
CA GLY A 180 -16.89 -7.14 -4.06
C GLY A 180 -17.09 -6.19 -2.87
N ILE A 181 -16.52 -4.99 -2.95
CA ILE A 181 -16.63 -3.97 -1.91
C ILE A 181 -17.61 -2.90 -2.39
N GLN A 182 -18.63 -2.61 -1.58
CA GLN A 182 -19.42 -1.40 -1.74
C GLN A 182 -18.69 -0.25 -1.05
N ILE A 183 -18.19 0.70 -1.82
CA ILE A 183 -17.53 1.89 -1.28
C ILE A 183 -18.54 3.03 -1.21
N LYS A 184 -18.77 3.57 -0.01
CA LYS A 184 -19.23 4.95 0.12
C LYS A 184 -18.06 5.86 -0.22
N VAL A 185 -18.12 6.54 -1.36
CA VAL A 185 -17.15 7.59 -1.70
C VAL A 185 -17.32 8.71 -0.68
N VAL A 186 -16.40 8.83 0.24
CA VAL A 186 -16.33 9.95 1.16
C VAL A 186 -15.51 11.06 0.48
N ASN A 187 -16.09 12.22 0.38
CA ASN A 187 -15.69 13.44 -0.30
C ASN A 187 -14.17 13.71 -0.33
N ILE A 188 -13.55 13.51 -1.49
CA ILE A 188 -12.10 13.72 -1.72
C ILE A 188 -11.80 15.23 -1.94
N PHE A 189 -12.79 16.09 -2.18
CA PHE A 189 -12.58 17.44 -2.68
C PHE A 189 -12.46 18.56 -1.65
N SER A 190 -12.68 18.33 -0.35
CA SER A 190 -12.64 19.40 0.64
C SER A 190 -11.24 19.73 1.20
N PHE A 191 -10.26 18.85 0.99
CA PHE A 191 -8.93 19.01 1.60
C PHE A 191 -8.06 20.07 0.92
N PHE A 192 -8.22 20.28 -0.38
CA PHE A 192 -7.41 21.25 -1.14
C PHE A 192 -7.90 22.71 -1.05
N ASN A 193 -9.14 22.95 -0.63
CA ASN A 193 -9.71 24.30 -0.59
C ASN A 193 -9.50 25.07 0.74
N ASN A 194 -9.04 24.41 1.81
CA ASN A 194 -8.83 25.07 3.12
C ASN A 194 -7.37 25.27 3.50
N SER A 195 -6.42 25.08 2.58
CA SER A 195 -4.98 25.17 2.85
C SER A 195 -4.22 26.12 1.90
N LEU A 196 -4.91 27.03 1.22
CA LEU A 196 -4.31 28.14 0.45
C LEU A 196 -4.52 29.48 1.17
#